data_9ed295ee0d5056e223eab45e7cdfa7a1
#
_entry.id   9ed295ee0d5056e223eab45e7cdfa7a1
#
_cell.length_a   1.000
_cell.length_b   1.000
_cell.length_c   1.000
_cell.angle_alpha   90.00
_cell.angle_beta   90.00
_cell.angle_gamma   90.00
#
_symmetry.space_group_name_H-M   'P 1'
#
loop_
_entity.id
_entity.type
_entity.pdbx_description
1 polymer ?
#
loop_
_entity_poly.entity_id
_entity_poly.type
_entity_poly.pdbx_seq_one_letter_code
_entity_poly.pdbx_strand_id
1 'polypeptide(L)'
;MNKNIQKGIVAIRQKKEKEAILEQLRRVPIVQVACERAGVSRATFYRLRAEDVEFKTSVEGAINEGVAFITDMSESQLISLIKEKNWPAISFWLRAHHPAYRNKIDVQAHITAIPEKLTPEQEAEIERAIKLASLVENEIKINKGE
;
A
#
# COMPACT_ATOMS: atom_id res chain seq x y z
N MET A 1 -4.87 43.47 -21.67
CA MET A 1 -5.67 42.33 -21.24
C MET A 1 -5.53 42.16 -19.73
N ASN A 2 -6.61 42.20 -18.98
CA ASN A 2 -6.59 42.42 -17.53
C ASN A 2 -6.09 41.16 -16.79
N LYS A 3 -5.01 41.24 -15.97
CA LYS A 3 -4.41 40.12 -15.22
C LYS A 3 -5.43 39.30 -14.39
N ASN A 4 -6.50 39.97 -13.92
CA ASN A 4 -7.59 39.31 -13.17
C ASN A 4 -8.46 38.39 -14.03
N ILE A 5 -8.71 38.74 -15.29
CA ILE A 5 -9.49 37.93 -16.22
C ILE A 5 -8.69 36.67 -16.59
N GLN A 6 -7.39 36.78 -16.82
CA GLN A 6 -6.51 35.62 -17.10
C GLN A 6 -6.44 34.66 -15.93
N LYS A 7 -6.32 35.15 -14.68
CA LYS A 7 -6.35 34.28 -13.48
C LYS A 7 -7.68 33.53 -13.36
N GLY A 8 -8.81 34.19 -13.64
CA GLY A 8 -10.12 33.55 -13.63
C GLY A 8 -10.26 32.43 -14.67
N ILE A 9 -9.78 32.65 -15.88
CA ILE A 9 -9.82 31.64 -16.97
C ILE A 9 -8.96 30.41 -16.62
N VAL A 10 -7.75 30.64 -16.06
CA VAL A 10 -6.85 29.55 -15.63
C VAL A 10 -7.49 28.73 -14.51
N ALA A 11 -8.13 29.37 -13.52
CA ALA A 11 -8.79 28.68 -12.41
C ALA A 11 -9.96 27.82 -12.89
N ILE A 12 -10.79 28.33 -13.81
CA ILE A 12 -11.91 27.59 -14.40
C ILE A 12 -11.38 26.37 -15.19
N ARG A 13 -10.32 26.54 -15.95
CA ARG A 13 -9.69 25.46 -16.71
C ARG A 13 -9.14 24.38 -15.77
N GLN A 14 -8.38 24.76 -14.75
CA GLN A 14 -7.85 23.81 -13.76
C GLN A 14 -8.96 23.04 -13.03
N LYS A 15 -10.06 23.70 -12.70
CA LYS A 15 -11.23 23.04 -12.09
C LYS A 15 -11.80 21.96 -13.01
N LYS A 16 -12.00 22.26 -14.29
CA LYS A 16 -12.49 21.29 -15.29
C LYS A 16 -11.50 20.12 -15.47
N GLU A 17 -10.20 20.40 -15.54
CA GLU A 17 -9.17 19.38 -15.64
C GLU A 17 -9.19 18.43 -14.43
N LYS A 18 -9.31 18.97 -13.20
CA LYS A 18 -9.44 18.18 -11.98
C LYS A 18 -10.69 17.31 -11.97
N GLU A 19 -11.85 17.87 -12.29
CA GLU A 19 -13.11 17.15 -12.35
C GLU A 19 -13.06 16.01 -13.37
N ALA A 20 -12.52 16.25 -14.56
CA ALA A 20 -12.36 15.24 -15.60
C ALA A 20 -11.45 14.09 -15.17
N ILE A 21 -10.33 14.41 -14.50
CA ILE A 21 -9.42 13.38 -13.94
C ILE A 21 -10.13 12.53 -12.89
N LEU A 22 -10.84 13.14 -11.94
CA LEU A 22 -11.55 12.43 -10.87
C LEU A 22 -12.62 11.50 -11.44
N GLU A 23 -13.39 11.94 -12.45
CA GLU A 23 -14.37 11.09 -13.12
C GLU A 23 -13.73 9.86 -13.78
N GLN A 24 -12.59 10.03 -14.44
CA GLN A 24 -11.89 8.90 -15.06
C GLN A 24 -11.30 7.95 -14.02
N LEU A 25 -10.76 8.46 -12.91
CA LEU A 25 -10.21 7.62 -11.83
C LEU A 25 -11.27 6.76 -11.15
N ARG A 26 -12.50 7.25 -11.00
CA ARG A 26 -13.62 6.45 -10.48
C ARG A 26 -13.98 5.27 -11.37
N ARG A 27 -13.74 5.38 -12.68
CA ARG A 27 -14.01 4.31 -13.66
C ARG A 27 -12.82 3.36 -13.82
N VAL A 28 -11.63 3.94 -13.90
CA VAL A 28 -10.37 3.20 -14.08
C VAL A 28 -9.32 3.81 -13.15
N PRO A 29 -8.99 3.16 -12.03
CA PRO A 29 -8.11 3.70 -10.99
C PRO A 29 -6.62 3.60 -11.38
N ILE A 30 -6.30 4.01 -12.61
CA ILE A 30 -4.96 4.02 -13.17
C ILE A 30 -4.66 5.43 -13.66
N VAL A 31 -3.74 6.13 -12.96
CA VAL A 31 -3.42 7.54 -13.23
C VAL A 31 -3.06 7.80 -14.68
N GLN A 32 -2.28 6.93 -15.31
CA GLN A 32 -1.91 7.07 -16.72
C GLN A 32 -3.13 7.14 -17.62
N VAL A 33 -4.04 6.16 -17.48
CA VAL A 33 -5.25 6.04 -18.29
C VAL A 33 -6.22 7.21 -18.02
N ALA A 34 -6.35 7.61 -16.75
CA ALA A 34 -7.19 8.74 -16.37
C ALA A 34 -6.69 10.05 -16.98
N CYS A 35 -5.38 10.30 -16.95
CA CYS A 35 -4.77 11.48 -17.55
C CYS A 35 -4.96 11.51 -19.07
N GLU A 36 -4.73 10.39 -19.76
CA GLU A 36 -4.92 10.27 -21.21
C GLU A 36 -6.37 10.56 -21.62
N ARG A 37 -7.34 9.96 -20.93
CA ARG A 37 -8.76 10.16 -21.21
C ARG A 37 -9.27 11.57 -20.87
N ALA A 38 -8.70 12.18 -19.82
CA ALA A 38 -9.01 13.56 -19.43
C ALA A 38 -8.30 14.60 -20.31
N GLY A 39 -7.38 14.19 -21.20
CA GLY A 39 -6.59 15.10 -22.02
C GLY A 39 -5.60 15.95 -21.20
N VAL A 40 -5.15 15.43 -20.04
CA VAL A 40 -4.24 16.14 -19.12
C VAL A 40 -2.91 15.40 -19.04
N SER A 41 -1.79 16.13 -19.10
CA SER A 41 -0.49 15.49 -18.95
C SER A 41 -0.26 14.97 -17.52
N ARG A 42 0.49 13.87 -17.37
CA ARG A 42 0.90 13.35 -16.04
C ARG A 42 1.64 14.41 -15.21
N ALA A 43 2.49 15.21 -15.85
CA ALA A 43 3.21 16.29 -15.18
C ALA A 43 2.23 17.31 -14.56
N THR A 44 1.20 17.69 -15.32
CA THR A 44 0.13 18.57 -14.82
C THR A 44 -0.64 17.93 -13.66
N PHE A 45 -0.98 16.65 -13.75
CA PHE A 45 -1.64 15.92 -12.68
C PHE A 45 -0.83 15.94 -11.38
N TYR A 46 0.46 15.57 -11.42
CA TYR A 46 1.29 15.53 -10.23
C TYR A 46 1.53 16.93 -9.64
N ARG A 47 1.65 17.95 -10.49
CA ARG A 47 1.75 19.34 -10.04
C ARG A 47 0.48 19.77 -9.31
N LEU A 48 -0.70 19.55 -9.88
CA LEU A 48 -1.99 19.88 -9.26
C LEU A 48 -2.17 19.14 -7.92
N ARG A 49 -1.79 17.86 -7.86
CA ARG A 49 -1.85 17.05 -6.63
C ARG A 49 -0.90 17.55 -5.55
N ALA A 50 0.26 18.12 -5.93
CA ALA A 50 1.22 18.68 -4.97
C ALA A 50 0.80 20.05 -4.46
N GLU A 51 0.18 20.89 -5.31
CA GLU A 51 -0.22 22.26 -5.00
C GLU A 51 -1.56 22.33 -4.23
N ASP A 52 -2.43 21.30 -4.35
CA ASP A 52 -3.78 21.31 -3.82
C ASP A 52 -4.07 20.07 -2.98
N VAL A 53 -4.15 20.27 -1.66
CA VAL A 53 -4.42 19.21 -0.67
C VAL A 53 -5.83 18.63 -0.81
N GLU A 54 -6.83 19.48 -1.14
CA GLU A 54 -8.21 19.03 -1.35
C GLU A 54 -8.32 18.14 -2.59
N PHE A 55 -7.64 18.52 -3.68
CA PHE A 55 -7.56 17.70 -4.87
C PHE A 55 -6.84 16.38 -4.60
N LYS A 56 -5.74 16.39 -3.82
CA LYS A 56 -5.04 15.16 -3.40
C LYS A 56 -5.97 14.19 -2.70
N THR A 57 -6.73 14.65 -1.72
CA THR A 57 -7.70 13.83 -0.99
C THR A 57 -8.81 13.29 -1.91
N SER A 58 -9.29 14.16 -2.81
CA SER A 58 -10.30 13.76 -3.81
C SER A 58 -9.78 12.69 -4.78
N VAL A 59 -8.52 12.75 -5.17
CA VAL A 59 -7.85 11.73 -6.01
C VAL A 59 -7.79 10.39 -5.28
N GLU A 60 -7.40 10.38 -4.01
CA GLU A 60 -7.34 9.16 -3.19
C GLU A 60 -8.74 8.53 -3.04
N GLY A 61 -9.76 9.34 -2.80
CA GLY A 61 -11.17 8.90 -2.77
C GLY A 61 -11.61 8.32 -4.11
N ALA A 62 -11.35 9.01 -5.23
CA ALA A 62 -11.74 8.56 -6.56
C ALA A 62 -11.03 7.25 -6.98
N ILE A 63 -9.77 7.06 -6.58
CA ILE A 63 -9.05 5.81 -6.80
C ILE A 63 -9.71 4.68 -6.00
N ASN A 64 -10.03 4.90 -4.72
CA ASN A 64 -10.68 3.90 -3.88
C ASN A 64 -12.06 3.50 -4.43
N GLU A 65 -12.87 4.46 -4.86
CA GLU A 65 -14.16 4.21 -5.54
C GLU A 65 -13.96 3.38 -6.82
N GLY A 66 -12.97 3.73 -7.64
CA GLY A 66 -12.63 3.00 -8.86
C GLY A 66 -12.16 1.57 -8.60
N VAL A 67 -11.34 1.35 -7.55
CA VAL A 67 -10.92 0.01 -7.14
C VAL A 67 -12.13 -0.82 -6.70
N ALA A 68 -13.02 -0.26 -5.87
CA ALA A 68 -14.24 -0.94 -5.44
C ALA A 68 -15.10 -1.34 -6.65
N PHE A 69 -15.32 -0.41 -7.59
CA PHE A 69 -16.08 -0.68 -8.81
C PHE A 69 -15.49 -1.83 -9.65
N ILE A 70 -14.16 -1.85 -9.85
CA ILE A 70 -13.48 -2.93 -10.60
C ILE A 70 -13.57 -4.26 -9.84
N THR A 71 -13.48 -4.22 -8.50
CA THR A 71 -13.63 -5.40 -7.65
C THR A 71 -15.02 -6.01 -7.82
N ASP A 72 -16.07 -5.23 -7.64
CA ASP A 72 -17.47 -5.68 -7.78
C ASP A 72 -17.74 -6.24 -9.18
N MET A 73 -17.22 -5.59 -10.21
CA MET A 73 -17.35 -6.07 -11.59
C MET A 73 -16.61 -7.41 -11.78
N SER A 74 -15.42 -7.54 -11.21
CA SER A 74 -14.60 -8.77 -11.31
C SER A 74 -15.27 -9.93 -10.57
N GLU A 75 -15.84 -9.70 -9.39
CA GLU A 75 -16.61 -10.68 -8.64
C GLU A 75 -17.85 -11.12 -9.40
N SER A 76 -18.57 -10.18 -10.02
CA SER A 76 -19.73 -10.49 -10.86
C SER A 76 -19.36 -11.39 -12.05
N GLN A 77 -18.23 -11.09 -12.73
CA GLN A 77 -17.74 -11.94 -13.82
C GLN A 77 -17.30 -13.32 -13.32
N LEU A 78 -16.64 -13.38 -12.17
CA LEU A 78 -16.25 -14.65 -11.55
C LEU A 78 -17.47 -15.52 -11.25
N ILE A 79 -18.53 -14.95 -10.67
CA ILE A 79 -19.79 -15.65 -10.41
C ILE A 79 -20.42 -16.17 -11.72
N SER A 80 -20.37 -15.38 -12.79
CA SER A 80 -20.88 -15.79 -14.10
C SER A 80 -20.11 -16.98 -14.65
N LEU A 81 -18.78 -16.98 -14.58
CA LEU A 81 -17.93 -18.09 -14.98
C LEU A 81 -18.17 -19.35 -14.13
N ILE A 82 -18.46 -19.21 -12.83
CA ILE A 82 -18.83 -20.34 -11.97
C ILE A 82 -20.14 -20.97 -12.44
N LYS A 83 -21.14 -20.18 -12.80
CA LYS A 83 -22.42 -20.66 -13.35
C LYS A 83 -22.23 -21.41 -14.67
N GLU A 84 -21.26 -21.00 -15.47
CA GLU A 84 -20.86 -21.65 -16.72
C GLU A 84 -20.03 -22.94 -16.50
N LYS A 85 -19.87 -23.37 -15.25
CA LYS A 85 -19.07 -24.56 -14.86
C LYS A 85 -17.59 -24.44 -15.23
N ASN A 86 -17.03 -23.24 -15.25
CA ASN A 86 -15.62 -23.01 -15.49
C ASN A 86 -14.79 -23.48 -14.29
N TRP A 87 -14.02 -24.57 -14.46
CA TRP A 87 -13.25 -25.17 -13.38
C TRP A 87 -12.21 -24.24 -12.75
N PRO A 88 -11.42 -23.46 -13.49
CA PRO A 88 -10.51 -22.48 -12.91
C PRO A 88 -11.22 -21.47 -11.99
N ALA A 89 -12.38 -20.95 -12.38
CA ALA A 89 -13.16 -20.01 -11.58
C ALA A 89 -13.69 -20.64 -10.29
N ILE A 90 -14.23 -21.87 -10.37
CA ILE A 90 -14.69 -22.64 -9.22
C ILE A 90 -13.52 -22.93 -8.25
N SER A 91 -12.39 -23.39 -8.78
CA SER A 91 -11.20 -23.68 -8.00
C SER A 91 -10.62 -22.43 -7.32
N PHE A 92 -10.61 -21.29 -8.01
CA PHE A 92 -10.19 -20.00 -7.45
C PHE A 92 -11.09 -19.58 -6.29
N TRP A 93 -12.41 -19.62 -6.48
CA TRP A 93 -13.38 -19.25 -5.46
C TRP A 93 -13.26 -20.13 -4.21
N LEU A 94 -13.19 -21.46 -4.39
CA LEU A 94 -13.04 -22.39 -3.28
C LEU A 94 -11.75 -22.16 -2.49
N ARG A 95 -10.64 -21.91 -3.15
CA ARG A 95 -9.36 -21.60 -2.48
C ARG A 95 -9.39 -20.29 -1.70
N ALA A 96 -10.08 -19.29 -2.20
CA ALA A 96 -10.19 -17.99 -1.53
C ALA A 96 -11.13 -18.04 -0.31
N HIS A 97 -12.26 -18.74 -0.41
CA HIS A 97 -13.36 -18.65 0.55
C HIS A 97 -13.52 -19.87 1.45
N HIS A 98 -13.02 -21.05 1.05
CA HIS A 98 -13.23 -22.28 1.82
C HIS A 98 -11.92 -22.82 2.41
N PRO A 99 -11.79 -22.95 3.75
CA PRO A 99 -10.55 -23.36 4.40
C PRO A 99 -9.99 -24.70 3.96
N ALA A 100 -10.86 -25.67 3.61
CA ALA A 100 -10.44 -27.01 3.16
C ALA A 100 -9.70 -27.01 1.81
N TYR A 101 -9.91 -25.96 0.98
CA TYR A 101 -9.32 -25.86 -0.36
C TYR A 101 -8.15 -24.85 -0.43
N ARG A 102 -7.81 -24.23 0.69
CA ARG A 102 -6.62 -23.35 0.75
C ARG A 102 -5.36 -24.16 0.55
N ASN A 103 -4.40 -23.61 -0.19
CA ASN A 103 -3.09 -24.21 -0.29
C ASN A 103 -2.46 -24.24 1.12
N LYS A 104 -2.34 -25.42 1.71
CA LYS A 104 -1.56 -25.60 2.92
C LYS A 104 -0.09 -25.60 2.50
N ILE A 105 0.60 -24.49 2.73
CA ILE A 105 2.05 -24.47 2.66
C ILE A 105 2.52 -24.94 4.03
N ASP A 106 2.84 -26.23 4.17
CA ASP A 106 3.58 -26.74 5.33
C ASP A 106 5.01 -26.22 5.20
N VAL A 107 5.27 -25.04 5.76
CA VAL A 107 6.64 -24.56 5.95
C VAL A 107 7.22 -25.34 7.13
N GLN A 108 7.74 -26.52 6.89
CA GLN A 108 8.64 -27.17 7.85
C GLN A 108 9.97 -26.40 7.78
N ALA A 109 10.06 -25.32 8.56
CA ALA A 109 11.35 -24.70 8.84
C ALA A 109 12.16 -25.71 9.67
N HIS A 110 12.97 -26.53 9.00
CA HIS A 110 14.05 -27.25 9.63
C HIS A 110 15.09 -26.19 10.05
N ILE A 111 14.84 -25.56 11.21
CA ILE A 111 15.88 -24.84 11.91
C ILE A 111 16.80 -25.93 12.47
N THR A 112 17.76 -26.34 11.69
CA THR A 112 18.91 -27.04 12.21
C THR A 112 19.71 -25.98 12.96
N ALA A 113 19.27 -25.65 14.18
CA ALA A 113 20.13 -25.00 15.14
C ALA A 113 21.25 -26.04 15.43
N ILE A 114 22.30 -25.97 14.65
CA ILE A 114 23.57 -26.53 15.06
C ILE A 114 23.94 -25.68 16.28
N PRO A 115 23.97 -26.23 17.49
CA PRO A 115 24.54 -25.51 18.61
C PRO A 115 26.04 -25.43 18.31
N GLU A 116 26.44 -24.41 17.57
CA GLU A 116 27.85 -24.03 17.57
C GLU A 116 28.17 -23.71 19.02
N LYS A 117 28.94 -24.61 19.67
CA LYS A 117 29.51 -24.31 20.96
C LYS A 117 30.33 -23.05 20.77
N LEU A 118 29.98 -22.02 21.52
CA LEU A 118 30.71 -20.77 21.53
C LEU A 118 32.18 -21.07 21.75
N THR A 119 33.02 -20.42 21.00
CA THR A 119 34.47 -20.53 21.26
C THR A 119 34.79 -19.89 22.61
N PRO A 120 35.82 -20.30 23.31
CA PRO A 120 36.21 -19.71 24.60
C PRO A 120 36.40 -18.18 24.54
N GLU A 121 36.79 -17.66 23.37
CA GLU A 121 36.92 -16.22 23.11
C GLU A 121 35.55 -15.51 23.03
N GLN A 122 34.58 -16.15 22.41
CA GLN A 122 33.19 -15.62 22.31
C GLN A 122 32.49 -15.66 23.66
N GLU A 123 32.72 -16.71 24.47
CA GLU A 123 32.19 -16.79 25.84
C GLU A 123 32.78 -15.68 26.72
N ALA A 124 34.08 -15.42 26.62
CA ALA A 124 34.74 -14.35 27.35
C ALA A 124 34.26 -12.95 26.94
N GLU A 125 33.94 -12.75 25.67
CA GLU A 125 33.39 -11.47 25.15
C GLU A 125 31.96 -11.24 25.64
N ILE A 126 31.14 -12.29 25.67
CA ILE A 126 29.76 -12.25 26.21
C ILE A 126 29.79 -11.95 27.72
N GLU A 127 30.68 -12.60 28.50
CA GLU A 127 30.83 -12.31 29.92
C GLU A 127 31.24 -10.85 30.17
N ARG A 128 32.17 -10.32 29.38
CA ARG A 128 32.58 -8.90 29.47
C ARG A 128 31.40 -7.96 29.16
N ALA A 129 30.61 -8.25 28.12
CA ALA A 129 29.44 -7.44 27.76
C ALA A 129 28.38 -7.44 28.86
N ILE A 130 28.08 -8.61 29.45
CA ILE A 130 27.15 -8.74 30.57
C ILE A 130 27.64 -7.96 31.80
N LYS A 131 28.95 -8.04 32.11
CA LYS A 131 29.52 -7.30 33.23
C LYS A 131 29.47 -5.80 33.04
N LEU A 132 29.72 -5.30 31.83
CA LEU A 132 29.59 -3.90 31.49
C LEU A 132 28.14 -3.42 31.59
N ALA A 133 27.18 -4.20 31.09
CA ALA A 133 25.76 -3.88 31.19
C ALA A 133 25.28 -3.79 32.65
N SER A 134 25.72 -4.70 33.52
CA SER A 134 25.38 -4.68 34.94
C SER A 134 25.99 -3.50 35.70
N LEU A 135 27.18 -3.00 35.30
CA LEU A 135 27.80 -1.81 35.87
C LEU A 135 27.01 -0.56 35.48
N VAL A 136 26.52 -0.44 34.22
CA VAL A 136 25.71 0.67 33.75
C VAL A 136 24.34 0.70 34.45
N GLU A 137 23.70 -0.45 34.68
CA GLU A 137 22.46 -0.52 35.46
C GLU A 137 22.65 -0.05 36.90
N ASN A 138 23.75 -0.39 37.55
CA ASN A 138 24.07 0.05 38.91
C ASN A 138 24.34 1.57 38.97
N GLU A 139 25.05 2.15 38.02
CA GLU A 139 25.25 3.60 37.94
C GLU A 139 23.96 4.37 37.72
N ILE A 140 23.05 3.84 36.91
CA ILE A 140 21.75 4.45 36.69
C ILE A 140 20.86 4.42 37.96
N LYS A 141 20.94 3.37 38.77
CA LYS A 141 20.22 3.27 40.05
C LYS A 141 20.78 4.24 41.09
N ILE A 142 22.09 4.37 41.16
CA ILE A 142 22.75 5.32 42.07
C ILE A 142 22.40 6.77 41.70
N ASN A 143 22.34 7.11 40.41
CA ASN A 143 22.01 8.46 39.97
C ASN A 143 20.54 8.82 40.05
N LYS A 144 19.63 7.85 40.24
CA LYS A 144 18.17 8.10 40.42
C LYS A 144 17.76 8.19 41.89
N GLY A 145 18.66 8.03 42.85
CA GLY A 145 18.39 8.38 44.24
C GLY A 145 17.41 7.43 44.97
N GLU A 146 17.43 6.13 44.63
CA GLU A 146 16.81 5.07 45.45
C GLU A 146 17.86 4.29 46.21
#